data_3b62bb3c2418902fd19fd239012d350d
#
_entry.id   3b62bb3c2418902fd19fd239012d350d
#
_cell.length_a   1.000
_cell.length_b   1.000
_cell.length_c   1.000
_cell.angle_alpha   90.00
_cell.angle_beta   90.00
_cell.angle_gamma   90.00
#
_symmetry.space_group_name_H-M   'P 1'
#
loop_
_entity.id
_entity.type
_entity.pdbx_description
1 polymer ?
#
loop_
_entity_poly.entity_id
_entity_poly.type
_entity_poly.pdbx_seq_one_letter_code
_entity_poly.pdbx_strand_id
1 'polypeptide(L)'
;MKIMLISLLIILFLLILPLFIFFPKPPKRKDQTYDLALVLGCPCKDDGALSRMQKRRSDHALRLYRQHAYRLLIISGSCVKNRYNEAEHMMAHVLAQEDIPHECETRARNTYENFTCAKPLWEKHHCRSAIIITSPFHARRANYFAKRYFDDYCVSVYREKDKLKHWPQEWFCMYKCLWTELKLKWKKH
;
A
#
# COMPACT_ATOMS: atom_id res chain seq x y z
N MET A 1 -6.69 8.30 -41.60
CA MET A 1 -6.95 8.91 -40.28
C MET A 1 -7.79 8.01 -39.37
N LYS A 2 -9.01 7.56 -39.73
CA LYS A 2 -9.88 6.68 -38.91
C LYS A 2 -9.22 5.34 -38.52
N ILE A 3 -8.60 4.63 -39.47
CA ILE A 3 -7.93 3.32 -39.20
C ILE A 3 -6.78 3.50 -38.20
N MET A 4 -5.96 4.52 -38.38
CA MET A 4 -4.84 4.82 -37.46
C MET A 4 -5.34 5.12 -36.01
N LEU A 5 -6.46 5.85 -35.89
CA LEU A 5 -7.07 6.12 -34.59
C LEU A 5 -7.61 4.83 -33.95
N ILE A 6 -8.28 3.98 -34.70
CA ILE A 6 -8.78 2.68 -34.25
C ILE A 6 -7.63 1.79 -33.79
N SER A 7 -6.56 1.69 -34.57
CA SER A 7 -5.38 0.91 -34.20
C SER A 7 -4.74 1.42 -32.88
N LEU A 8 -4.64 2.74 -32.69
CA LEU A 8 -4.12 3.34 -31.46
C LEU A 8 -4.99 3.01 -30.25
N LEU A 9 -6.32 3.06 -30.40
CA LEU A 9 -7.26 2.71 -29.32
C LEU A 9 -7.17 1.23 -28.93
N ILE A 10 -7.01 0.33 -29.92
CA ILE A 10 -6.82 -1.11 -29.67
C ILE A 10 -5.50 -1.35 -28.91
N ILE A 11 -4.40 -0.73 -29.35
CA ILE A 11 -3.11 -0.84 -28.66
C ILE A 11 -3.23 -0.34 -27.20
N LEU A 12 -3.84 0.82 -27.00
CA LEU A 12 -4.05 1.38 -25.68
C LEU A 12 -4.90 0.46 -24.80
N PHE A 13 -5.98 -0.12 -25.35
CA PHE A 13 -6.81 -1.09 -24.67
C PHE A 13 -6.01 -2.34 -24.25
N LEU A 14 -5.21 -2.91 -25.16
CA LEU A 14 -4.36 -4.07 -24.89
C LEU A 14 -3.28 -3.77 -23.85
N LEU A 15 -2.78 -2.55 -23.77
CA LEU A 15 -1.85 -2.12 -22.73
C LEU A 15 -2.53 -1.95 -21.36
N ILE A 16 -3.77 -1.48 -21.33
CA ILE A 16 -4.49 -1.19 -20.07
C ILE A 16 -5.16 -2.44 -19.48
N LEU A 17 -5.72 -3.31 -20.34
CA LEU A 17 -6.47 -4.49 -19.92
C LEU A 17 -5.73 -5.40 -18.93
N PRO A 18 -4.44 -5.75 -19.12
CA PRO A 18 -3.71 -6.57 -18.15
C PRO A 18 -3.66 -5.98 -16.74
N LEU A 19 -3.60 -4.65 -16.62
CA LEU A 19 -3.58 -4.01 -15.30
C LEU A 19 -4.87 -4.22 -14.52
N PHE A 20 -6.01 -4.30 -15.19
CA PHE A 20 -7.29 -4.60 -14.52
C PHE A 20 -7.44 -6.09 -14.16
N ILE A 21 -6.88 -6.98 -14.97
CA ILE A 21 -6.89 -8.43 -14.73
C ILE A 21 -5.97 -8.79 -13.55
N PHE A 22 -4.71 -8.34 -13.59
CA PHE A 22 -3.72 -8.69 -12.57
C PHE A 22 -3.89 -7.90 -11.27
N PHE A 23 -4.42 -6.67 -11.34
CA PHE A 23 -4.64 -5.80 -10.19
C PHE A 23 -6.14 -5.50 -9.99
N PRO A 24 -6.94 -6.47 -9.55
CA PRO A 24 -8.37 -6.26 -9.33
C PRO A 24 -8.64 -5.23 -8.23
N LYS A 25 -9.86 -4.75 -8.18
CA LYS A 25 -10.30 -3.89 -7.06
C LYS A 25 -10.15 -4.63 -5.74
N PRO A 26 -9.69 -3.96 -4.67
CA PRO A 26 -9.59 -4.58 -3.36
C PRO A 26 -10.98 -4.86 -2.77
N PRO A 27 -11.07 -5.85 -1.86
CA PRO A 27 -12.28 -6.08 -1.08
C PRO A 27 -12.60 -4.87 -0.20
N LYS A 28 -13.89 -4.63 0.01
CA LYS A 28 -14.37 -3.59 0.92
C LYS A 28 -14.19 -4.04 2.38
N ARG A 29 -14.06 -3.07 3.28
CA ARG A 29 -14.05 -3.34 4.72
C ARG A 29 -15.37 -3.96 5.14
N LYS A 30 -15.29 -5.05 5.89
CA LYS A 30 -16.42 -5.66 6.59
C LYS A 30 -16.67 -4.93 7.91
N ASP A 31 -17.84 -5.07 8.48
CA ASP A 31 -18.16 -4.57 9.80
C ASP A 31 -17.67 -5.54 10.88
N GLN A 32 -16.37 -5.50 11.11
CA GLN A 32 -15.66 -6.33 12.09
C GLN A 32 -14.42 -5.60 12.57
N THR A 33 -13.86 -6.06 13.69
CA THR A 33 -12.52 -5.66 14.17
C THR A 33 -11.48 -6.61 13.58
N TYR A 34 -10.50 -6.07 12.85
CA TYR A 34 -9.38 -6.81 12.32
C TYR A 34 -8.25 -6.93 13.35
N ASP A 35 -7.40 -7.94 13.21
CA ASP A 35 -6.27 -8.10 14.13
C ASP A 35 -5.25 -6.99 13.97
N LEU A 36 -4.98 -6.58 12.72
CA LEU A 36 -4.00 -5.52 12.46
C LEU A 36 -4.45 -4.51 11.40
N ALA A 37 -3.86 -3.31 11.47
CA ALA A 37 -3.75 -2.37 10.36
C ALA A 37 -2.29 -2.31 9.90
N LEU A 38 -2.00 -2.64 8.64
CA LEU A 38 -0.71 -2.46 8.01
C LEU A 38 -0.73 -1.17 7.17
N VAL A 39 0.00 -0.14 7.62
CA VAL A 39 0.16 1.11 6.88
C VAL A 39 1.41 1.01 6.00
N LEU A 40 1.23 1.15 4.70
CA LEU A 40 2.35 1.18 3.76
C LEU A 40 3.01 2.55 3.77
N GLY A 41 4.34 2.60 3.87
CA GLY A 41 5.15 3.81 3.85
C GLY A 41 5.03 4.59 2.53
N CYS A 42 5.42 5.84 2.59
CA CYS A 42 5.61 6.71 1.43
C CYS A 42 6.60 7.83 1.79
N PRO A 43 7.30 8.40 0.80
CA PRO A 43 8.40 9.30 1.05
C PRO A 43 8.07 10.50 1.93
N CYS A 44 8.98 10.82 2.87
CA CYS A 44 9.03 12.07 3.59
C CYS A 44 9.35 13.23 2.62
N LYS A 45 9.15 14.47 3.08
CA LYS A 45 9.71 15.64 2.42
C LYS A 45 11.23 15.65 2.57
N ASP A 46 11.91 16.45 1.76
CA ASP A 46 13.37 16.50 1.75
C ASP A 46 13.96 17.16 3.01
N ASP A 47 13.15 17.92 3.75
CA ASP A 47 13.46 18.50 5.06
C ASP A 47 13.16 17.56 6.25
N GLY A 48 12.66 16.35 5.99
CA GLY A 48 12.25 15.37 7.00
C GLY A 48 10.82 15.54 7.52
N ALA A 49 10.14 16.62 7.18
CA ALA A 49 8.76 16.77 7.57
C ALA A 49 7.86 15.73 6.87
N LEU A 50 6.75 15.38 7.51
CA LEU A 50 5.78 14.48 6.93
C LEU A 50 5.26 15.01 5.59
N SER A 51 5.26 14.17 4.58
CA SER A 51 4.56 14.48 3.35
C SER A 51 3.04 14.46 3.57
N ARG A 52 2.29 15.14 2.71
CA ARG A 52 0.81 15.14 2.75
C ARG A 52 0.24 13.71 2.71
N MET A 53 0.90 12.81 1.98
CA MET A 53 0.48 11.41 1.89
C MET A 53 0.73 10.64 3.18
N GLN A 54 1.89 10.82 3.82
CA GLN A 54 2.20 10.23 5.11
C GLN A 54 1.19 10.66 6.17
N LYS A 55 1.00 11.98 6.31
CA LYS A 55 0.03 12.54 7.27
C LYS A 55 -1.36 11.93 7.06
N ARG A 56 -1.86 11.89 5.82
CA ARG A 56 -3.20 11.35 5.52
C ARG A 56 -3.33 9.86 5.80
N ARG A 57 -2.27 9.05 5.56
CA ARG A 57 -2.27 7.62 5.90
C ARG A 57 -2.29 7.42 7.41
N SER A 58 -1.47 8.15 8.15
CA SER A 58 -1.40 8.10 9.61
C SER A 58 -2.71 8.57 10.26
N ASP A 59 -3.25 9.72 9.83
CA ASP A 59 -4.54 10.23 10.33
C ASP A 59 -5.70 9.26 10.01
N HIS A 60 -5.63 8.58 8.87
CA HIS A 60 -6.62 7.57 8.50
C HIS A 60 -6.50 6.31 9.37
N ALA A 61 -5.29 5.90 9.71
CA ALA A 61 -5.05 4.80 10.64
C ALA A 61 -5.63 5.13 12.03
N LEU A 62 -5.32 6.30 12.59
CA LEU A 62 -5.87 6.76 13.86
C LEU A 62 -7.40 6.79 13.86
N ARG A 63 -8.00 7.32 12.81
CA ARG A 63 -9.46 7.34 12.69
C ARG A 63 -10.06 5.94 12.74
N LEU A 64 -9.44 4.97 12.06
CA LEU A 64 -9.90 3.59 12.09
C LEU A 64 -9.68 2.93 13.46
N TYR A 65 -8.60 3.24 14.16
CA TYR A 65 -8.36 2.78 15.52
C TYR A 65 -9.45 3.26 16.49
N ARG A 66 -9.79 4.56 16.45
CA ARG A 66 -10.88 5.15 17.25
C ARG A 66 -12.26 4.58 16.94
N GLN A 67 -12.42 3.94 15.78
CA GLN A 67 -13.61 3.19 15.39
C GLN A 67 -13.52 1.70 15.79
N HIS A 68 -12.51 1.31 16.57
CA HIS A 68 -12.25 -0.09 16.95
C HIS A 68 -12.16 -1.04 15.74
N ALA A 69 -11.68 -0.53 14.58
CA ALA A 69 -11.61 -1.31 13.37
C ALA A 69 -10.43 -2.31 13.33
N TYR A 70 -9.43 -2.11 14.19
CA TYR A 70 -8.29 -3.02 14.35
C TYR A 70 -7.68 -2.93 15.76
N ARG A 71 -6.82 -3.90 16.11
CA ARG A 71 -6.19 -4.02 17.43
C ARG A 71 -4.74 -3.58 17.46
N LEU A 72 -3.95 -3.92 16.43
CA LEU A 72 -2.52 -3.63 16.33
C LEU A 72 -2.24 -2.75 15.12
N LEU A 73 -1.42 -1.71 15.26
CA LEU A 73 -0.91 -0.92 14.15
C LEU A 73 0.50 -1.39 13.77
N ILE A 74 0.72 -1.69 12.50
CA ILE A 74 2.07 -1.85 11.92
C ILE A 74 2.26 -0.80 10.85
N ILE A 75 3.32 0.02 10.94
CA ILE A 75 3.74 0.92 9.87
C ILE A 75 5.03 0.38 9.27
N SER A 76 5.06 0.22 7.94
CA SER A 76 6.20 -0.35 7.23
C SER A 76 6.72 0.59 6.16
N GLY A 77 8.04 0.84 6.18
CA GLY A 77 8.76 1.67 5.21
C GLY A 77 10.12 2.10 5.72
N SER A 78 11.06 2.35 4.81
CA SER A 78 12.45 2.73 5.13
C SER A 78 12.84 4.11 4.57
N CYS A 79 14.14 4.38 4.51
CA CYS A 79 14.72 5.57 3.88
C CYS A 79 14.84 5.37 2.37
N VAL A 80 13.74 5.48 1.60
CA VAL A 80 13.74 5.18 0.16
C VAL A 80 14.16 6.38 -0.69
N LYS A 81 13.61 7.55 -0.42
CA LYS A 81 13.87 8.76 -1.22
C LYS A 81 14.97 9.65 -0.63
N ASN A 82 15.05 9.71 0.68
CA ASN A 82 15.97 10.56 1.43
C ASN A 82 16.45 9.83 2.70
N ARG A 83 17.19 10.52 3.57
CA ARG A 83 17.74 9.94 4.81
C ARG A 83 16.73 9.67 5.92
N TYR A 84 15.48 10.07 5.75
CA TYR A 84 14.45 9.99 6.77
C TYR A 84 13.65 8.71 6.64
N ASN A 85 13.49 7.97 7.74
CA ASN A 85 12.73 6.73 7.75
C ASN A 85 11.23 7.01 7.68
N GLU A 86 10.56 6.47 6.67
CA GLU A 86 9.14 6.69 6.42
C GLU A 86 8.27 6.17 7.56
N ALA A 87 8.55 4.95 8.05
CA ALA A 87 7.74 4.32 9.08
C ALA A 87 7.92 5.00 10.44
N GLU A 88 9.15 5.36 10.83
CA GLU A 88 9.43 6.04 12.09
C GLU A 88 8.73 7.41 12.17
N HIS A 89 8.84 8.22 11.11
CA HIS A 89 8.20 9.53 11.06
C HIS A 89 6.67 9.44 11.10
N MET A 90 6.08 8.46 10.41
CA MET A 90 4.65 8.23 10.45
C MET A 90 4.20 7.72 11.81
N MET A 91 4.97 6.83 12.45
CA MET A 91 4.68 6.30 13.78
C MET A 91 4.76 7.41 14.85
N ALA A 92 5.80 8.23 14.81
CA ALA A 92 5.94 9.38 15.71
C ALA A 92 4.73 10.33 15.61
N HIS A 93 4.21 10.58 14.40
CA HIS A 93 3.01 11.38 14.21
C HIS A 93 1.74 10.74 14.82
N VAL A 94 1.63 9.41 14.77
CA VAL A 94 0.52 8.68 15.37
C VAL A 94 0.60 8.76 16.89
N LEU A 95 1.76 8.41 17.47
CA LEU A 95 1.97 8.34 18.91
C LEU A 95 1.92 9.71 19.61
N ALA A 96 2.24 10.78 18.87
CA ALA A 96 2.04 12.14 19.38
C ALA A 96 0.56 12.52 19.60
N GLN A 97 -0.38 11.76 19.05
CA GLN A 97 -1.82 12.00 19.17
C GLN A 97 -2.51 10.98 20.08
N GLU A 98 -2.06 9.72 20.06
CA GLU A 98 -2.69 8.65 20.81
C GLU A 98 -1.72 7.47 20.99
N ASP A 99 -1.60 6.97 22.20
CA ASP A 99 -0.85 5.75 22.49
C ASP A 99 -1.70 4.53 22.11
N ILE A 100 -1.20 3.75 21.15
CA ILE A 100 -1.91 2.59 20.61
C ILE A 100 -0.96 1.41 20.49
N PRO A 101 -1.43 0.15 20.57
CA PRO A 101 -0.60 -1.03 20.31
C PRO A 101 0.02 -0.96 18.93
N HIS A 102 1.35 -0.99 18.85
CA HIS A 102 2.04 -0.76 17.58
C HIS A 102 3.35 -1.53 17.42
N GLU A 103 3.76 -1.72 16.18
CA GLU A 103 5.09 -2.16 15.75
C GLU A 103 5.55 -1.30 14.56
N CYS A 104 6.86 -1.10 14.43
CA CYS A 104 7.45 -0.31 13.33
C CYS A 104 8.41 -1.18 12.52
N GLU A 105 8.16 -1.31 11.22
CA GLU A 105 9.04 -1.98 10.29
C GLU A 105 9.79 -0.94 9.45
N THR A 106 11.13 -0.93 9.51
CA THR A 106 11.98 0.18 9.05
C THR A 106 12.87 -0.16 7.86
N ARG A 107 12.76 -1.37 7.26
CA ARG A 107 13.66 -1.87 6.21
C ARG A 107 13.05 -1.90 4.83
N ALA A 108 11.72 -1.95 4.73
CA ALA A 108 11.01 -2.10 3.46
C ALA A 108 11.24 -0.94 2.50
N ARG A 109 11.68 -1.22 1.28
CA ARG A 109 12.02 -0.25 0.25
C ARG A 109 11.01 -0.20 -0.92
N ASN A 110 10.07 -1.12 -0.95
CA ASN A 110 9.03 -1.21 -1.98
C ASN A 110 7.80 -1.93 -1.42
N THR A 111 6.72 -1.96 -2.23
CA THR A 111 5.44 -2.53 -1.77
C THR A 111 5.52 -4.02 -1.43
N TYR A 112 6.32 -4.81 -2.15
CA TYR A 112 6.52 -6.22 -1.82
C TYR A 112 7.20 -6.36 -0.45
N GLU A 113 8.25 -5.58 -0.21
CA GLU A 113 8.98 -5.59 1.05
C GLU A 113 8.16 -5.08 2.23
N ASN A 114 7.21 -4.14 2.03
CA ASN A 114 6.29 -3.75 3.09
C ASN A 114 5.52 -4.95 3.68
N PHE A 115 5.21 -5.96 2.87
CA PHE A 115 4.58 -7.17 3.36
C PHE A 115 5.59 -8.18 3.89
N THR A 116 6.67 -8.45 3.15
CA THR A 116 7.64 -9.49 3.54
C THR A 116 8.43 -9.12 4.80
N CYS A 117 8.81 -7.85 4.96
CA CYS A 117 9.55 -7.39 6.13
C CYS A 117 8.64 -7.20 7.36
N ALA A 118 7.37 -6.84 7.17
CA ALA A 118 6.42 -6.73 8.27
C ALA A 118 5.86 -8.10 8.71
N LYS A 119 5.99 -9.15 7.88
CA LYS A 119 5.45 -10.49 8.16
C LYS A 119 5.86 -11.04 9.54
N PRO A 120 7.11 -11.04 9.97
CA PRO A 120 7.50 -11.54 11.28
C PRO A 120 6.82 -10.81 12.43
N LEU A 121 6.49 -9.51 12.27
CA LEU A 121 5.84 -8.71 13.30
C LEU A 121 4.39 -9.16 13.51
N TRP A 122 3.60 -9.30 12.44
CA TRP A 122 2.22 -9.75 12.63
C TRP A 122 2.11 -11.23 12.99
N GLU A 123 3.07 -12.10 12.58
CA GLU A 123 3.13 -13.49 12.99
C GLU A 123 3.43 -13.62 14.50
N LYS A 124 4.33 -12.79 15.03
CA LYS A 124 4.60 -12.67 16.48
C LYS A 124 3.33 -12.38 17.30
N HIS A 125 2.43 -11.58 16.75
CA HIS A 125 1.16 -11.21 17.37
C HIS A 125 -0.02 -12.11 16.94
N HIS A 126 0.24 -13.21 16.23
CA HIS A 126 -0.77 -14.16 15.73
C HIS A 126 -1.91 -13.52 14.91
N CYS A 127 -1.63 -12.42 14.20
CA CYS A 127 -2.61 -11.72 13.39
C CYS A 127 -2.98 -12.53 12.13
N ARG A 128 -4.27 -12.73 11.89
CA ARG A 128 -4.83 -13.48 10.75
C ARG A 128 -5.63 -12.60 9.80
N SER A 129 -6.16 -11.49 10.29
CA SER A 129 -6.97 -10.55 9.50
C SER A 129 -6.33 -9.16 9.48
N ALA A 130 -6.46 -8.43 8.34
CA ALA A 130 -5.72 -7.19 8.15
C ALA A 130 -6.52 -6.09 7.43
N ILE A 131 -6.35 -4.86 7.88
CA ILE A 131 -6.67 -3.65 7.10
C ILE A 131 -5.38 -3.09 6.50
N ILE A 132 -5.25 -3.09 5.19
CA ILE A 132 -4.10 -2.49 4.51
C ILE A 132 -4.41 -1.01 4.23
N ILE A 133 -3.64 -0.10 4.81
CA ILE A 133 -3.87 1.34 4.69
C ILE A 133 -2.89 1.95 3.71
N THR A 134 -3.41 2.61 2.69
CA THR A 134 -2.59 3.24 1.65
C THR A 134 -3.32 4.39 0.94
N SER A 135 -2.69 4.95 -0.09
CA SER A 135 -3.31 6.00 -0.94
C SER A 135 -4.29 5.41 -1.96
N PRO A 136 -5.34 6.13 -2.37
CA PRO A 136 -6.36 5.62 -3.29
C PRO A 136 -5.83 5.10 -4.62
N PHE A 137 -4.84 5.78 -5.22
CA PHE A 137 -4.22 5.34 -6.47
C PHE A 137 -3.38 4.07 -6.31
N HIS A 138 -2.83 3.81 -5.12
CA HIS A 138 -2.00 2.65 -4.80
C HIS A 138 -2.81 1.40 -4.38
N ALA A 139 -4.11 1.52 -4.16
CA ALA A 139 -4.95 0.47 -3.57
C ALA A 139 -4.91 -0.87 -4.32
N ARG A 140 -4.93 -0.85 -5.66
CA ARG A 140 -4.89 -2.06 -6.48
C ARG A 140 -3.56 -2.81 -6.37
N ARG A 141 -2.43 -2.09 -6.33
CA ARG A 141 -1.10 -2.69 -6.16
C ARG A 141 -0.91 -3.21 -4.73
N ALA A 142 -1.42 -2.51 -3.73
CA ALA A 142 -1.44 -3.00 -2.35
C ALA A 142 -2.28 -4.29 -2.24
N ASN A 143 -3.46 -4.33 -2.87
CA ASN A 143 -4.32 -5.51 -2.95
C ASN A 143 -3.62 -6.72 -3.61
N TYR A 144 -2.86 -6.47 -4.68
CA TYR A 144 -2.12 -7.52 -5.40
C TYR A 144 -1.15 -8.28 -4.48
N PHE A 145 -0.52 -7.58 -3.53
CA PHE A 145 0.35 -8.21 -2.55
C PHE A 145 -0.42 -8.74 -1.34
N ALA A 146 -1.39 -7.99 -0.80
CA ALA A 146 -2.13 -8.36 0.41
C ALA A 146 -2.78 -9.75 0.32
N LYS A 147 -3.40 -10.08 -0.81
CA LYS A 147 -4.06 -11.37 -1.07
C LYS A 147 -3.13 -12.60 -0.96
N ARG A 148 -1.82 -12.42 -0.88
CA ARG A 148 -0.83 -13.49 -0.73
C ARG A 148 -0.53 -13.81 0.73
N TYR A 149 -0.92 -12.93 1.63
CA TYR A 149 -0.57 -13.02 3.04
C TYR A 149 -1.78 -13.14 3.96
N PHE A 150 -2.95 -12.70 3.50
CA PHE A 150 -4.18 -12.69 4.30
C PHE A 150 -5.35 -13.20 3.47
N ASP A 151 -6.12 -14.14 4.06
CA ASP A 151 -7.39 -14.61 3.50
C ASP A 151 -8.53 -13.64 3.85
N ASP A 152 -8.49 -13.07 5.07
CA ASP A 152 -9.44 -12.06 5.52
C ASP A 152 -8.76 -10.69 5.65
N TYR A 153 -8.98 -9.85 4.65
CA TYR A 153 -8.41 -8.50 4.62
C TYR A 153 -9.29 -7.52 3.83
N CYS A 154 -8.98 -6.25 4.00
CA CYS A 154 -9.46 -5.19 3.11
C CYS A 154 -8.35 -4.16 2.86
N VAL A 155 -8.53 -3.35 1.83
CA VAL A 155 -7.67 -2.20 1.58
C VAL A 155 -8.46 -0.93 1.85
N SER A 156 -8.03 -0.19 2.87
CA SER A 156 -8.66 1.06 3.27
C SER A 156 -7.84 2.26 2.81
N VAL A 157 -8.50 3.24 2.24
CA VAL A 157 -7.87 4.44 1.70
C VAL A 157 -8.53 5.70 2.24
N TYR A 158 -7.74 6.73 2.45
CA TYR A 158 -8.27 8.04 2.79
C TYR A 158 -8.96 8.71 1.58
N ARG A 159 -9.81 9.71 1.83
CA ARG A 159 -10.48 10.46 0.76
C ARG A 159 -9.49 11.41 0.06
N GLU A 160 -9.33 11.26 -1.25
CA GLU A 160 -8.45 12.07 -2.09
C GLU A 160 -9.24 12.67 -3.25
N LYS A 161 -9.09 14.00 -3.47
CA LYS A 161 -9.74 14.69 -4.59
C LYS A 161 -8.98 14.46 -5.92
N ASP A 162 -7.64 14.49 -5.87
CA ASP A 162 -6.77 14.47 -7.07
C ASP A 162 -6.23 13.07 -7.40
N LYS A 163 -7.10 12.06 -7.39
CA LYS A 163 -6.72 10.66 -7.62
C LYS A 163 -6.03 10.43 -8.97
N LEU A 164 -6.51 11.10 -10.01
CA LEU A 164 -6.08 10.85 -11.39
C LEU A 164 -4.64 11.28 -11.65
N LYS A 165 -4.13 12.29 -10.95
CA LYS A 165 -2.78 12.81 -11.11
C LYS A 165 -1.67 11.73 -10.94
N HIS A 166 -1.90 10.76 -10.08
CA HIS A 166 -0.92 9.71 -9.75
C HIS A 166 -1.08 8.43 -10.57
N TRP A 167 -2.12 8.31 -11.39
CA TRP A 167 -2.41 7.10 -12.17
C TRP A 167 -1.31 6.71 -13.17
N PRO A 168 -0.71 7.62 -13.96
CA PRO A 168 0.34 7.22 -14.89
C PRO A 168 1.54 6.59 -14.20
N GLN A 169 1.99 7.18 -13.08
CA GLN A 169 3.08 6.63 -12.27
C GLN A 169 2.73 5.27 -11.67
N GLU A 170 1.48 5.11 -11.21
CA GLU A 170 1.03 3.84 -10.61
C GLU A 170 0.93 2.73 -11.66
N TRP A 171 0.47 3.03 -12.86
CA TRP A 171 0.47 2.06 -13.97
C TRP A 171 1.89 1.58 -14.28
N PHE A 172 2.85 2.49 -14.36
CA PHE A 172 4.25 2.12 -14.55
C PHE A 172 4.75 1.19 -13.41
N CYS A 173 4.41 1.50 -12.17
CA CYS A 173 4.75 0.66 -11.03
C CYS A 173 4.09 -0.73 -11.09
N MET A 174 2.85 -0.83 -11.56
CA MET A 174 2.15 -2.10 -11.75
C MET A 174 2.87 -2.96 -12.81
N TYR A 175 3.24 -2.40 -13.96
CA TYR A 175 4.02 -3.12 -14.99
C TYR A 175 5.38 -3.56 -14.47
N LYS A 176 6.07 -2.69 -13.72
CA LYS A 176 7.34 -3.05 -13.07
C LYS A 176 7.18 -4.25 -12.12
N CYS A 177 6.08 -4.32 -11.37
CA CYS A 177 5.78 -5.47 -10.52
C CYS A 177 5.62 -6.75 -11.34
N LEU A 178 4.80 -6.73 -12.40
CA LEU A 178 4.60 -7.89 -13.27
C LEU A 178 5.91 -8.35 -13.92
N TRP A 179 6.71 -7.42 -14.41
CA TRP A 179 8.01 -7.71 -15.00
C TRP A 179 8.98 -8.36 -14.01
N THR A 180 9.02 -7.84 -12.77
CA THR A 180 9.87 -8.40 -11.72
C THR A 180 9.46 -9.84 -11.39
N GLU A 181 8.17 -10.11 -11.31
CA GLU A 181 7.68 -11.48 -11.07
C GLU A 181 7.96 -12.45 -12.21
N LEU A 182 7.81 -12.02 -13.45
CA LEU A 182 8.18 -12.83 -14.59
C LEU A 182 9.67 -13.19 -14.54
N LYS A 183 10.56 -12.23 -14.27
CA LYS A 183 12.00 -12.49 -14.10
C LYS A 183 12.29 -13.47 -12.96
N LEU A 184 11.58 -13.37 -11.83
CA LEU A 184 11.76 -14.28 -10.71
C LEU A 184 11.29 -15.70 -11.02
N LYS A 185 10.22 -15.86 -11.81
CA LYS A 185 9.77 -17.18 -12.28
C LYS A 185 10.77 -17.80 -13.25
N TRP A 186 11.32 -17.02 -14.19
CA TRP A 186 12.32 -17.52 -15.16
C TRP A 186 13.65 -17.94 -14.52
N LYS A 187 14.04 -17.37 -13.39
CA LYS A 187 15.25 -17.77 -12.66
C LYS A 187 15.08 -19.04 -11.83
N LYS A 188 13.86 -19.55 -11.65
CA LYS A 188 13.56 -20.76 -10.89
C LYS A 188 13.46 -22.01 -11.79
N HIS A 189 13.51 -21.84 -13.11
CA HIS A 189 13.64 -22.87 -14.13
C HIS A 189 15.03 -22.83 -14.76
#